data_ab6480670e8d3bb3b23d1abc5feb3cbd
#
_entry.id   ab6480670e8d3bb3b23d1abc5feb3cbd
#
_cell.length_a   1.000
_cell.length_b   1.000
_cell.length_c   1.000
_cell.angle_alpha   90.00
_cell.angle_beta   90.00
_cell.angle_gamma   90.00
#
_symmetry.space_group_name_H-M   'P 1'
#
loop_
_entity.id
_entity.type
_entity.pdbx_description
1 polymer ?
#
loop_
_entity_poly.entity_id
_entity_poly.type
_entity_poly.pdbx_seq_one_letter_code
_entity_poly.pdbx_strand_id
1 'polypeptide(L)'
;MTIGAWILVIILGIIGIGITVFCFLEDEKTWGLITILITIIVIGGLILGLSWFYNNTGSGRRAMKDQQSNLNNGINRDIKVIENDGFVSYEFSGKADLEMHDDYIVFESEGKRTIIYKSYTSTIVITEID
;
A
#
# COMPACT_ATOMS: atom_id res chain seq x y z
N MET A 1 -3.48 6.91 0.73
CA MET A 1 -2.02 6.92 0.41
C MET A 1 -1.27 6.14 1.48
N THR A 2 -0.26 5.37 1.10
CA THR A 2 0.60 4.63 2.04
C THR A 2 1.50 5.57 2.85
N ILE A 3 1.99 5.10 4.01
CA ILE A 3 2.95 5.85 4.85
C ILE A 3 4.20 6.21 4.05
N GLY A 4 4.71 5.28 3.22
CA GLY A 4 5.87 5.53 2.37
C GLY A 4 5.66 6.68 1.38
N ALA A 5 4.46 6.80 0.80
CA ALA A 5 4.13 7.92 -0.08
C ALA A 5 4.10 9.26 0.65
N TRP A 6 3.61 9.29 1.89
CA TRP A 6 3.64 10.49 2.73
C TRP A 6 5.07 10.89 3.12
N ILE A 7 5.92 9.92 3.47
CA ILE A 7 7.34 10.18 3.76
C ILE A 7 8.03 10.82 2.56
N LEU A 8 7.79 10.33 1.35
CA LEU A 8 8.36 10.90 0.12
C LEU A 8 7.94 12.36 -0.09
N VAL A 9 6.64 12.66 0.08
CA VAL A 9 6.12 14.03 -0.04
C VAL A 9 6.76 14.96 1.00
N ILE A 10 6.92 14.51 2.24
CA ILE A 10 7.55 15.29 3.31
C ILE A 10 9.02 15.56 2.99
N ILE A 11 9.79 14.56 2.56
CA ILE A 11 11.21 14.73 2.20
C ILE A 11 11.36 15.75 1.07
N LEU A 12 10.55 15.65 0.02
CA LEU A 12 10.58 16.62 -1.09
C LEU A 12 10.20 18.03 -0.64
N GLY A 13 9.25 18.14 0.28
CA GLY A 13 8.88 19.42 0.90
C GLY A 13 10.04 20.06 1.66
N ILE A 14 10.74 19.28 2.48
CA ILE A 14 11.91 19.76 3.24
C ILE A 14 13.01 20.23 2.28
N ILE A 15 13.30 19.47 1.23
CA ILE A 15 14.30 19.85 0.21
C ILE A 15 13.89 21.16 -0.47
N GLY A 16 12.64 21.31 -0.89
CA GLY A 16 12.14 22.53 -1.52
C GLY A 16 12.25 23.76 -0.62
N ILE A 17 11.92 23.61 0.67
CA ILE A 17 12.08 24.67 1.66
C ILE A 17 13.57 25.03 1.82
N GLY A 18 14.45 24.04 1.92
CA GLY A 18 15.90 24.24 2.06
C GLY A 18 16.48 25.06 0.89
N ILE A 19 16.13 24.72 -0.34
CA ILE A 19 16.57 25.46 -1.54
C ILE A 19 16.02 26.90 -1.51
N THR A 20 14.76 27.07 -1.13
CA THR A 20 14.13 28.39 -1.03
C THR A 20 14.86 29.27 -0.02
N VAL A 21 15.12 28.76 1.19
CA VAL A 21 15.87 29.50 2.22
C VAL A 21 17.27 29.89 1.73
N PHE A 22 17.96 28.97 1.06
CA PHE A 22 19.28 29.23 0.49
C PHE A 22 19.24 30.40 -0.53
N CYS A 23 18.27 30.40 -1.45
CA CYS A 23 18.11 31.50 -2.40
C CYS A 23 17.84 32.86 -1.73
N PHE A 24 17.07 32.88 -0.64
CA PHE A 24 16.82 34.13 0.10
C PHE A 24 18.05 34.62 0.88
N LEU A 25 18.92 33.73 1.35
CA LEU A 25 20.16 34.09 2.03
C LEU A 25 21.20 34.71 1.08
N GLU A 26 21.16 34.34 -0.21
CA GLU A 26 22.03 34.91 -1.25
C GLU A 26 21.46 36.21 -1.88
N ASP A 27 20.44 36.83 -1.27
CA ASP A 27 19.74 38.03 -1.73
C ASP A 27 19.05 37.91 -3.11
N GLU A 28 18.90 36.69 -3.63
CA GLU A 28 18.22 36.40 -4.88
C GLU A 28 16.71 36.21 -4.68
N LYS A 29 16.01 37.26 -4.28
CA LYS A 29 14.56 37.23 -3.92
C LYS A 29 13.68 36.69 -5.05
N THR A 30 14.00 37.03 -6.29
CA THR A 30 13.22 36.60 -7.47
C THR A 30 13.31 35.08 -7.64
N TRP A 31 14.49 34.50 -7.51
CA TRP A 31 14.70 33.06 -7.59
C TRP A 31 14.06 32.33 -6.41
N GLY A 32 14.09 32.92 -5.22
CA GLY A 32 13.40 32.38 -4.05
C GLY A 32 11.89 32.24 -4.24
N LEU A 33 11.23 33.24 -4.82
CA LEU A 33 9.80 33.23 -5.15
C LEU A 33 9.46 32.15 -6.22
N ILE A 34 10.29 32.06 -7.26
CA ILE A 34 10.12 31.04 -8.32
C ILE A 34 10.23 29.63 -7.72
N THR A 35 11.21 29.41 -6.84
CA THR A 35 11.42 28.11 -6.18
C THR A 35 10.23 27.71 -5.30
N ILE A 36 9.65 28.65 -4.55
CA ILE A 36 8.42 28.41 -3.78
C ILE A 36 7.29 27.94 -4.69
N LEU A 37 7.07 28.67 -5.79
CA LEU A 37 5.97 28.34 -6.72
C LEU A 37 6.15 26.94 -7.32
N ILE A 38 7.36 26.61 -7.78
CA ILE A 38 7.68 25.29 -8.33
C ILE A 38 7.48 24.21 -7.27
N THR A 39 7.94 24.42 -6.04
CA THR A 39 7.78 23.47 -4.94
C THR A 39 6.32 23.17 -4.66
N ILE A 40 5.47 24.21 -4.61
CA ILE A 40 4.03 24.06 -4.39
C ILE A 40 3.38 23.24 -5.52
N ILE A 41 3.72 23.54 -6.78
CA ILE A 41 3.17 22.84 -7.95
C ILE A 41 3.61 21.37 -7.93
N VAL A 42 4.88 21.08 -7.65
CA VAL A 42 5.41 19.71 -7.61
C VAL A 42 4.76 18.91 -6.50
N ILE A 43 4.70 19.45 -5.28
CA ILE A 43 4.09 18.77 -4.13
C ILE A 43 2.59 18.57 -4.37
N GLY A 44 1.88 19.58 -4.82
CA GLY A 44 0.45 19.49 -5.14
C GLY A 44 0.17 18.43 -6.21
N GLY A 45 0.95 18.43 -7.30
CA GLY A 45 0.86 17.43 -8.36
C GLY A 45 1.14 16.00 -7.87
N LEU A 46 2.13 15.82 -7.00
CA LEU A 46 2.43 14.53 -6.39
C LEU A 46 1.30 14.03 -5.49
N ILE A 47 0.76 14.88 -4.63
CA ILE A 47 -0.36 14.51 -3.75
C ILE A 47 -1.58 14.09 -4.57
N LEU A 48 -1.94 14.86 -5.60
CA LEU A 48 -3.07 14.55 -6.46
C LEU A 48 -2.83 13.26 -7.26
N GLY A 49 -1.65 13.10 -7.85
CA GLY A 49 -1.28 11.93 -8.64
C GLY A 49 -1.24 10.65 -7.81
N LEU A 50 -0.62 10.70 -6.64
CA LEU A 50 -0.56 9.56 -5.71
C LEU A 50 -1.96 9.24 -5.14
N SER A 51 -2.75 10.25 -4.79
CA SER A 51 -4.12 10.05 -4.31
C SER A 51 -4.97 9.37 -5.39
N TRP A 52 -4.88 9.85 -6.63
CA TRP A 52 -5.56 9.21 -7.76
C TRP A 52 -5.10 7.77 -7.97
N PHE A 53 -3.78 7.51 -7.93
CA PHE A 53 -3.21 6.17 -8.09
C PHE A 53 -3.76 5.21 -7.03
N TYR A 54 -3.69 5.57 -5.75
CA TYR A 54 -4.14 4.70 -4.65
C TYR A 54 -5.65 4.45 -4.65
N ASN A 55 -6.44 5.39 -5.15
CA ASN A 55 -7.90 5.25 -5.17
C ASN A 55 -8.42 4.56 -6.44
N ASN A 56 -7.73 4.71 -7.57
CA ASN A 56 -8.27 4.32 -8.88
C ASN A 56 -7.57 3.11 -9.50
N THR A 57 -6.36 2.74 -9.04
CA THR A 57 -5.65 1.57 -9.58
C THR A 57 -5.77 0.35 -8.66
N GLY A 58 -5.80 -0.84 -9.27
CA GLY A 58 -5.80 -2.10 -8.51
C GLY A 58 -4.53 -2.27 -7.67
N SER A 59 -3.37 -1.87 -8.21
CA SER A 59 -2.08 -1.93 -7.50
C SER A 59 -2.04 -0.99 -6.31
N GLY A 60 -2.55 0.24 -6.47
CA GLY A 60 -2.61 1.21 -5.38
C GLY A 60 -3.51 0.76 -4.24
N ARG A 61 -4.70 0.23 -4.56
CA ARG A 61 -5.63 -0.30 -3.56
C ARG A 61 -5.04 -1.50 -2.83
N ARG A 62 -4.35 -2.41 -3.52
CA ARG A 62 -3.65 -3.55 -2.90
C ARG A 62 -2.58 -3.06 -1.93
N ALA A 63 -1.72 -2.12 -2.33
CA ALA A 63 -0.68 -1.58 -1.47
C ALA A 63 -1.24 -0.93 -0.19
N MET A 64 -2.39 -0.26 -0.27
CA MET A 64 -3.08 0.28 0.91
C MET A 64 -3.62 -0.82 1.83
N LYS A 65 -4.24 -1.86 1.27
CA LYS A 65 -4.77 -2.99 2.04
C LYS A 65 -3.65 -3.79 2.71
N ASP A 66 -2.54 -4.02 2.00
CA ASP A 66 -1.37 -4.69 2.57
C ASP A 66 -0.78 -3.89 3.74
N GLN A 67 -0.68 -2.58 3.60
CA GLN A 67 -0.24 -1.73 4.70
C GLN A 67 -1.23 -1.77 5.88
N GLN A 68 -2.53 -1.74 5.63
CA GLN A 68 -3.55 -1.82 6.67
C GLN A 68 -3.50 -3.19 7.37
N SER A 69 -3.28 -4.27 6.62
CA SER A 69 -3.08 -5.61 7.16
C SER A 69 -1.88 -5.65 8.11
N ASN A 70 -0.73 -5.13 7.69
CA ASN A 70 0.48 -5.09 8.49
C ASN A 70 0.33 -4.25 9.77
N LEU A 71 -0.38 -3.12 9.70
CA LEU A 71 -0.58 -2.24 10.86
C LEU A 71 -1.59 -2.80 11.87
N ASN A 72 -2.58 -3.57 11.41
CA ASN A 72 -3.69 -4.05 12.23
C ASN A 72 -3.58 -5.56 12.55
N ASN A 73 -2.45 -6.21 12.26
CA ASN A 73 -2.30 -7.67 12.36
C ASN A 73 -3.37 -8.43 11.56
N GLY A 74 -3.60 -7.99 10.32
CA GLY A 74 -4.56 -8.57 9.41
C GLY A 74 -5.80 -7.72 9.15
N ILE A 75 -6.51 -8.08 8.10
CA ILE A 75 -7.83 -7.56 7.72
C ILE A 75 -8.82 -8.72 7.61
N ASN A 76 -10.12 -8.43 7.60
CA ASN A 76 -11.14 -9.46 7.44
C ASN A 76 -11.04 -10.09 6.05
N ARG A 77 -10.90 -11.41 6.01
CA ARG A 77 -10.78 -12.20 4.78
C ARG A 77 -11.56 -13.48 4.86
N ASP A 78 -12.13 -13.88 3.73
CA ASP A 78 -12.62 -15.24 3.50
C ASP A 78 -11.60 -15.97 2.63
N ILE A 79 -11.06 -17.09 3.11
CA ILE A 79 -10.12 -17.93 2.39
C ILE A 79 -10.79 -19.29 2.20
N LYS A 80 -10.94 -19.70 0.93
CA LYS A 80 -11.53 -21.00 0.56
C LYS A 80 -10.58 -21.74 -0.36
N VAL A 81 -10.40 -23.03 -0.10
CA VAL A 81 -9.72 -23.96 -1.00
C VAL A 81 -10.77 -24.86 -1.63
N ILE A 82 -10.91 -24.75 -2.95
CA ILE A 82 -11.91 -25.49 -3.73
C ILE A 82 -11.19 -26.51 -4.59
N GLU A 83 -11.53 -27.79 -4.42
CA GLU A 83 -11.03 -28.89 -5.26
C GLU A 83 -11.68 -28.88 -6.65
N ASN A 84 -11.09 -29.60 -7.62
CA ASN A 84 -11.60 -29.65 -9.00
C ASN A 84 -13.02 -30.20 -9.15
N ASP A 85 -13.49 -30.95 -8.19
CA ASP A 85 -14.85 -31.47 -8.13
C ASP A 85 -15.87 -30.47 -7.53
N GLY A 86 -15.39 -29.26 -7.15
CA GLY A 86 -16.19 -28.21 -6.52
C GLY A 86 -16.33 -28.36 -5.00
N PHE A 87 -15.70 -29.36 -4.40
CA PHE A 87 -15.71 -29.54 -2.95
C PHE A 87 -14.82 -28.52 -2.26
N VAL A 88 -15.31 -27.89 -1.19
CA VAL A 88 -14.53 -26.96 -0.36
C VAL A 88 -13.77 -27.78 0.68
N SER A 89 -12.47 -27.94 0.48
CA SER A 89 -11.60 -28.70 1.39
C SER A 89 -11.16 -27.92 2.62
N TYR A 90 -11.11 -26.60 2.51
CA TYR A 90 -10.77 -25.71 3.61
C TYR A 90 -11.51 -24.38 3.49
N GLU A 91 -11.99 -23.86 4.61
CA GLU A 91 -12.63 -22.54 4.68
C GLU A 91 -12.21 -21.83 5.96
N PHE A 92 -11.82 -20.56 5.82
CA PHE A 92 -11.53 -19.65 6.92
C PHE A 92 -12.22 -18.33 6.69
N SER A 93 -12.85 -17.79 7.71
CA SER A 93 -13.44 -16.45 7.70
C SER A 93 -13.05 -15.72 8.97
N GLY A 94 -12.45 -14.55 8.81
CA GLY A 94 -12.03 -13.73 9.93
C GLY A 94 -10.85 -12.83 9.62
N LYS A 95 -10.30 -12.25 10.68
CA LYS A 95 -9.15 -11.35 10.58
C LYS A 95 -7.87 -12.15 10.37
N ALA A 96 -7.19 -11.93 9.25
CA ALA A 96 -5.95 -12.60 8.91
C ALA A 96 -4.96 -11.67 8.25
N ASP A 97 -3.69 -11.81 8.62
CA ASP A 97 -2.55 -11.29 7.88
C ASP A 97 -2.10 -12.35 6.87
N LEU A 98 -1.89 -11.95 5.62
CA LEU A 98 -1.68 -12.85 4.50
C LEU A 98 -0.36 -12.59 3.83
N GLU A 99 0.44 -13.64 3.65
CA GLU A 99 1.68 -13.65 2.90
C GLU A 99 1.56 -14.64 1.74
N MET A 100 1.74 -14.15 0.50
CA MET A 100 1.61 -14.96 -0.71
C MET A 100 2.99 -15.34 -1.25
N HIS A 101 3.20 -16.64 -1.45
CA HIS A 101 4.38 -17.23 -2.09
C HIS A 101 3.99 -17.94 -3.38
N ASP A 102 4.96 -18.32 -4.20
CA ASP A 102 4.70 -18.98 -5.50
C ASP A 102 4.00 -20.34 -5.30
N ASP A 103 4.45 -21.12 -4.31
CA ASP A 103 4.00 -22.50 -4.10
C ASP A 103 3.02 -22.68 -2.95
N TYR A 104 2.86 -21.66 -2.08
CA TYR A 104 2.01 -21.73 -0.91
C TYR A 104 1.54 -20.35 -0.46
N ILE A 105 0.54 -20.32 0.39
CA ILE A 105 0.01 -19.14 1.07
C ILE A 105 0.16 -19.36 2.55
N VAL A 106 0.65 -18.36 3.27
CA VAL A 106 0.70 -18.33 4.72
C VAL A 106 -0.26 -17.28 5.22
N PHE A 107 -1.09 -17.60 6.18
CA PHE A 107 -1.83 -16.58 6.90
C PHE A 107 -1.75 -16.79 8.41
N GLU A 108 -1.75 -15.68 9.11
CA GLU A 108 -1.73 -15.65 10.56
C GLU A 108 -3.02 -15.02 11.09
N SER A 109 -3.69 -15.73 12.01
CA SER A 109 -4.89 -15.27 12.67
C SER A 109 -4.84 -15.68 14.13
N GLU A 110 -5.07 -14.74 15.04
CA GLU A 110 -5.08 -14.96 16.50
C GLU A 110 -3.82 -15.66 17.02
N GLY A 111 -2.65 -15.34 16.46
CA GLY A 111 -1.38 -15.97 16.81
C GLY A 111 -1.19 -17.40 16.26
N LYS A 112 -2.10 -17.86 15.40
CA LYS A 112 -2.04 -19.17 14.75
C LYS A 112 -1.61 -18.98 13.30
N ARG A 113 -0.50 -19.62 12.92
CA ARG A 113 0.02 -19.60 11.56
C ARG A 113 -0.47 -20.83 10.80
N THR A 114 -1.12 -20.60 9.66
CA THR A 114 -1.62 -21.65 8.76
C THR A 114 -0.94 -21.53 7.42
N ILE A 115 -0.48 -22.67 6.87
CA ILE A 115 0.17 -22.74 5.54
C ILE A 115 -0.73 -23.59 4.64
N ILE A 116 -1.09 -23.03 3.47
CA ILE A 116 -1.86 -23.74 2.45
C ILE A 116 -0.98 -23.86 1.21
N TYR A 117 -0.63 -25.09 0.83
CA TYR A 117 0.14 -25.37 -0.38
C TYR A 117 -0.76 -25.30 -1.61
N LYS A 118 -0.28 -24.64 -2.65
CA LYS A 118 -0.94 -24.58 -3.96
C LYS A 118 -0.85 -25.94 -4.64
N SER A 119 -1.95 -26.41 -5.20
CA SER A 119 -2.04 -27.66 -5.95
C SER A 119 -2.65 -27.41 -7.31
N TYR A 120 -2.30 -28.24 -8.29
CA TYR A 120 -2.91 -28.21 -9.63
C TYR A 120 -4.37 -28.68 -9.61
N THR A 121 -4.80 -29.35 -8.54
CA THR A 121 -6.15 -29.90 -8.37
C THR A 121 -7.06 -29.03 -7.50
N SER A 122 -6.54 -27.91 -7.00
CA SER A 122 -7.32 -27.01 -6.14
C SER A 122 -7.13 -25.55 -6.52
N THR A 123 -8.18 -24.76 -6.28
CA THR A 123 -8.17 -23.30 -6.45
C THR A 123 -8.33 -22.64 -5.08
N ILE A 124 -7.44 -21.69 -4.78
CA ILE A 124 -7.52 -20.89 -3.56
C ILE A 124 -8.22 -19.58 -3.90
N VAL A 125 -9.37 -19.35 -3.27
CA VAL A 125 -10.16 -18.12 -3.41
C VAL A 125 -10.00 -17.28 -2.14
N ILE A 126 -9.54 -16.04 -2.29
CA ILE A 126 -9.36 -15.09 -1.19
C ILE A 126 -10.27 -13.89 -1.48
N THR A 127 -11.21 -13.64 -0.60
CA THR A 127 -12.10 -12.47 -0.65
C THR A 127 -11.79 -11.57 0.53
N GLU A 128 -11.48 -10.32 0.25
CA GLU A 128 -11.30 -9.30 1.28
C GLU A 128 -12.65 -8.66 1.57
N ILE A 129 -13.02 -8.63 2.85
CA ILE A 129 -14.28 -8.07 3.33
C ILE A 129 -14.00 -6.70 3.93
N ASP A 130 -14.65 -5.66 3.38
CA ASP A 130 -14.54 -4.27 3.86
C ASP A 130 -15.33 -4.06 5.16
#